data_c4c1be308c0a9e5c9df458f0eca0ee76
#
_entry.id   c4c1be308c0a9e5c9df458f0eca0ee76
#
_cell.length_a   1.000
_cell.length_b   1.000
_cell.length_c   1.000
_cell.angle_alpha   90.00
_cell.angle_beta   90.00
_cell.angle_gamma   90.00
#
_symmetry.space_group_name_H-M   'P 1'
#
loop_
_entity.id
_entity.type
_entity.pdbx_description
1 polymer ?
#
loop_
_entity_poly.entity_id
_entity_poly.type
_entity_poly.pdbx_seq_one_letter_code
_entity_poly.pdbx_strand_id
1 'polypeptide(L)'
;MNRKYYITGGAALLLLATLLFFTIVGTGRGERPNLLAPTMGGAQLWNDEILAGGWRVQRHIGTGHCRLLDQAGLRQAWGEGEECRQALTTRTASGEIAANDKCMTLLVHGLAGFGWTFRDMKPALNKAGVYAEHWNYASTRGSLAEHVASFHAMMNALEGVEEVSFVAHSLGGLLLRQALADAGQPWRARIGVRGLVMIGTPNQGAALADRFQGEAWFQLGLDEAGQNLTSGYAATVPAPSVPYWLVAGRLTGEGNPLIPGEDDGMVAVSEVRIKPDDELIIINGNHAAITADEQVIAVVRKVMKVR
;
A
#
# COMPACT_ATOMS: atom_id res chain seq x y z
N MET A 1 -13.49 45.92 13.18
CA MET A 1 -12.34 46.22 12.31
C MET A 1 -11.39 45.04 12.31
N ASN A 2 -10.95 44.61 11.13
CA ASN A 2 -9.90 43.60 10.86
C ASN A 2 -10.24 42.10 10.88
N ARG A 3 -11.15 41.67 9.99
CA ARG A 3 -11.29 40.28 9.56
C ARG A 3 -10.80 40.02 8.11
N LYS A 4 -10.31 41.06 7.41
CA LYS A 4 -9.95 40.97 5.97
C LYS A 4 -8.49 40.55 5.66
N TYR A 5 -7.60 40.52 6.65
CA TYR A 5 -6.16 40.25 6.37
C TYR A 5 -5.74 38.80 6.53
N TYR A 6 -6.55 37.91 7.13
CA TYR A 6 -6.19 36.49 7.29
C TYR A 6 -6.51 35.61 6.07
N ILE A 7 -7.40 36.08 5.17
CA ILE A 7 -7.76 35.32 3.97
C ILE A 7 -6.71 35.49 2.86
N THR A 8 -6.04 36.64 2.80
CA THR A 8 -5.01 36.92 1.78
C THR A 8 -3.69 36.21 2.06
N GLY A 9 -3.33 35.97 3.32
CA GLY A 9 -2.11 35.24 3.69
C GLY A 9 -2.20 33.75 3.36
N GLY A 10 -3.34 33.11 3.59
CA GLY A 10 -3.54 31.70 3.28
C GLY A 10 -3.55 31.41 1.78
N ALA A 11 -4.16 32.28 0.97
CA ALA A 11 -4.17 32.15 -0.49
C ALA A 11 -2.78 32.38 -1.10
N ALA A 12 -2.00 33.32 -0.55
CA ALA A 12 -0.64 33.56 -0.99
C ALA A 12 0.31 32.39 -0.63
N LEU A 13 0.14 31.77 0.54
CA LEU A 13 0.90 30.57 0.95
C LEU A 13 0.52 29.35 0.09
N LEU A 14 -0.77 29.16 -0.23
CA LEU A 14 -1.20 28.10 -1.17
C LEU A 14 -0.69 28.33 -2.58
N LEU A 15 -0.67 29.57 -3.08
CA LEU A 15 -0.10 29.93 -4.38
C LEU A 15 1.42 29.74 -4.40
N LEU A 16 2.14 30.12 -3.35
CA LEU A 16 3.57 29.87 -3.21
C LEU A 16 3.87 28.36 -3.12
N ALA A 17 3.09 27.60 -2.36
CA ALA A 17 3.22 26.15 -2.27
C ALA A 17 2.92 25.47 -3.59
N THR A 18 1.90 25.91 -4.34
CA THR A 18 1.60 25.42 -5.69
C THR A 18 2.66 25.85 -6.70
N LEU A 19 3.17 27.08 -6.65
CA LEU A 19 4.27 27.51 -7.51
C LEU A 19 5.56 26.76 -7.19
N LEU A 20 5.88 26.56 -5.92
CA LEU A 20 7.02 25.73 -5.47
C LEU A 20 6.82 24.26 -5.90
N PHE A 21 5.63 23.75 -5.81
CA PHE A 21 5.28 22.40 -6.27
C PHE A 21 5.45 22.27 -7.80
N PHE A 22 4.98 23.25 -8.59
CA PHE A 22 5.17 23.26 -10.05
C PHE A 22 6.61 23.53 -10.48
N THR A 23 7.37 24.34 -9.75
CA THR A 23 8.82 24.54 -10.04
C THR A 23 9.64 23.32 -9.63
N ILE A 24 9.26 22.58 -8.59
CA ILE A 24 9.90 21.32 -8.17
C ILE A 24 9.49 20.17 -9.10
N VAL A 25 8.27 20.19 -9.63
CA VAL A 25 7.73 19.15 -10.54
C VAL A 25 8.12 19.41 -12.00
N GLY A 26 8.50 20.63 -12.35
CA GLY A 26 9.07 21.06 -13.64
C GLY A 26 8.38 20.52 -14.88
N THR A 27 7.72 21.40 -15.64
CA THR A 27 7.03 21.09 -16.91
C THR A 27 7.92 21.28 -18.15
N GLY A 28 9.24 21.30 -18.02
CA GLY A 28 10.15 21.65 -19.12
C GLY A 28 11.09 20.52 -19.56
N ARG A 29 11.27 20.36 -20.86
CA ARG A 29 12.36 19.59 -21.47
C ARG A 29 13.68 20.35 -21.26
N GLY A 30 14.59 19.84 -20.43
CA GLY A 30 15.93 20.39 -20.18
C GLY A 30 16.61 19.63 -19.04
N GLU A 31 17.91 19.75 -18.89
CA GLU A 31 18.67 19.19 -17.76
C GLU A 31 18.10 19.76 -16.46
N ARG A 32 17.42 18.92 -15.71
CA ARG A 32 16.71 19.31 -14.51
C ARG A 32 17.56 18.96 -13.29
N PRO A 33 17.79 19.90 -12.36
CA PRO A 33 18.53 19.58 -11.17
C PRO A 33 17.81 18.45 -10.41
N ASN A 34 18.51 17.34 -10.22
CA ASN A 34 18.03 16.26 -9.38
C ASN A 34 18.21 16.69 -7.92
N LEU A 35 17.15 17.24 -7.33
CA LEU A 35 17.16 17.59 -5.92
C LEU A 35 16.97 16.32 -5.10
N LEU A 36 17.93 15.99 -4.26
CA LEU A 36 17.82 14.97 -3.22
C LEU A 36 16.77 15.41 -2.20
N ALA A 37 15.52 15.10 -2.45
CA ALA A 37 14.42 15.46 -1.57
C ALA A 37 13.78 14.18 -1.01
N PRO A 38 13.53 14.11 0.31
CA PRO A 38 12.74 13.05 0.89
C PRO A 38 11.32 13.08 0.30
N THR A 39 10.83 11.93 -0.16
CA THR A 39 9.61 11.86 -0.96
C THR A 39 8.44 11.24 -0.21
N MET A 40 8.59 10.88 1.06
CA MET A 40 7.59 10.17 1.87
C MET A 40 7.03 8.92 1.18
N GLY A 41 7.81 8.28 0.30
CA GLY A 41 7.43 7.07 -0.43
C GLY A 41 6.33 7.27 -1.48
N GLY A 42 5.90 8.53 -1.73
CA GLY A 42 4.94 8.84 -2.79
C GLY A 42 3.52 9.12 -2.34
N ALA A 43 3.12 8.78 -1.12
CA ALA A 43 1.80 8.98 -0.53
C ALA A 43 0.70 9.37 -1.54
N GLN A 44 -0.23 8.53 -1.89
CA GLN A 44 -1.44 8.78 -2.69
C GLN A 44 -1.29 9.44 -4.09
N LEU A 45 -0.06 9.71 -4.55
CA LEU A 45 0.19 10.33 -5.87
C LEU A 45 1.07 9.46 -6.78
N TRP A 46 1.64 8.38 -6.26
CA TRP A 46 2.62 7.57 -6.96
C TRP A 46 2.35 6.08 -6.78
N ASN A 47 2.45 5.33 -7.86
CA ASN A 47 2.44 3.86 -7.86
C ASN A 47 3.85 3.33 -8.07
N ASP A 48 4.27 2.33 -7.30
CA ASP A 48 5.50 1.58 -7.55
C ASP A 48 5.30 0.69 -8.79
N GLU A 49 6.12 0.87 -9.82
CA GLU A 49 6.13 0.05 -11.04
C GLU A 49 7.21 -1.03 -11.01
N ILE A 50 8.35 -0.75 -10.38
CA ILE A 50 9.48 -1.68 -10.30
C ILE A 50 10.06 -1.63 -8.88
N LEU A 51 10.35 -2.80 -8.32
CA LEU A 51 11.06 -2.97 -7.05
C LEU A 51 12.34 -3.77 -7.31
N ALA A 52 13.48 -3.22 -6.89
CA ALA A 52 14.79 -3.87 -7.07
C ALA A 52 15.73 -3.51 -5.92
N GLY A 53 16.13 -4.49 -5.10
CA GLY A 53 17.09 -4.31 -4.01
C GLY A 53 16.77 -3.16 -3.05
N GLY A 54 15.49 -2.93 -2.77
CA GLY A 54 15.01 -1.82 -1.94
C GLY A 54 14.86 -0.49 -2.67
N TRP A 55 15.32 -0.37 -3.93
CA TRP A 55 15.04 0.75 -4.80
C TRP A 55 13.72 0.58 -5.52
N ARG A 56 13.15 1.69 -6.03
CA ARG A 56 11.87 1.65 -6.73
C ARG A 56 11.74 2.68 -7.85
N VAL A 57 11.16 2.27 -8.95
CA VAL A 57 10.65 3.19 -9.97
C VAL A 57 9.18 3.43 -9.66
N GLN A 58 8.82 4.70 -9.55
CA GLN A 58 7.44 5.13 -9.30
C GLN A 58 6.91 5.96 -10.46
N ARG A 59 5.62 5.77 -10.78
CA ARG A 59 4.88 6.62 -11.74
C ARG A 59 3.87 7.50 -11.01
N HIS A 60 3.84 8.77 -11.36
CA HIS A 60 2.86 9.73 -10.86
C HIS A 60 1.52 9.52 -11.56
N ILE A 61 0.44 9.32 -10.79
CA ILE A 61 -0.89 8.96 -11.32
C ILE A 61 -1.53 10.03 -12.21
N GLY A 62 -1.26 11.32 -11.97
CA GLY A 62 -1.87 12.42 -12.72
C GLY A 62 -1.06 12.90 -13.93
N THR A 63 0.27 12.82 -13.87
CA THR A 63 1.14 13.37 -14.92
C THR A 63 1.86 12.31 -15.73
N GLY A 64 1.87 11.05 -15.26
CA GLY A 64 2.50 9.93 -15.94
C GLY A 64 4.03 9.91 -15.91
N HIS A 65 4.70 10.98 -15.41
CA HIS A 65 6.15 10.93 -15.30
C HIS A 65 6.63 10.05 -14.18
N CYS A 66 7.87 9.60 -14.25
CA CYS A 66 8.46 8.65 -13.35
C CYS A 66 9.58 9.25 -12.51
N ARG A 67 9.92 8.54 -11.41
CA ARG A 67 11.10 8.81 -10.61
C ARG A 67 11.72 7.51 -10.12
N LEU A 68 13.03 7.51 -9.92
CA LEU A 68 13.78 6.45 -9.26
C LEU A 68 14.09 6.91 -7.83
N LEU A 69 13.69 6.11 -6.85
CA LEU A 69 14.01 6.31 -5.44
C LEU A 69 14.99 5.24 -4.97
N ASP A 70 15.93 5.63 -4.10
CA ASP A 70 16.79 4.70 -3.37
C ASP A 70 16.09 4.09 -2.14
N GLN A 71 16.81 3.25 -1.40
CA GLN A 71 16.32 2.59 -0.19
C GLN A 71 15.91 3.57 0.92
N ALA A 72 16.49 4.78 0.95
CA ALA A 72 16.12 5.84 1.89
C ALA A 72 14.93 6.67 1.41
N GLY A 73 14.39 6.38 0.21
CA GLY A 73 13.32 7.15 -0.42
C GLY A 73 13.79 8.48 -1.02
N LEU A 74 15.10 8.67 -1.22
CA LEU A 74 15.63 9.83 -1.88
C LEU A 74 15.56 9.66 -3.40
N ARG A 75 15.18 10.73 -4.09
CA ARG A 75 15.06 10.74 -5.54
C ARG A 75 16.44 10.76 -6.22
N GLN A 76 16.73 9.74 -6.99
CA GLN A 76 17.99 9.55 -7.72
C GLN A 76 17.88 9.86 -9.22
N ALA A 77 16.69 9.75 -9.80
CA ALA A 77 16.37 10.16 -11.16
C ALA A 77 14.88 10.50 -11.27
N TRP A 78 14.51 11.26 -12.29
CA TRP A 78 13.11 11.55 -12.63
C TRP A 78 12.98 11.98 -14.09
N GLY A 79 11.81 11.77 -14.68
CA GLY A 79 11.54 12.11 -16.08
C GLY A 79 10.54 11.15 -16.69
N GLU A 80 10.77 10.77 -17.92
CA GLU A 80 10.00 9.73 -18.58
C GLU A 80 10.30 8.34 -17.99
N GLY A 81 9.36 7.42 -18.14
CA GLY A 81 9.51 6.08 -17.57
C GLY A 81 10.76 5.34 -18.04
N GLU A 82 11.15 5.55 -19.30
CA GLU A 82 12.34 4.94 -19.87
C GLU A 82 13.64 5.46 -19.23
N GLU A 83 13.73 6.78 -18.97
CA GLU A 83 14.88 7.38 -18.29
C GLU A 83 15.09 6.80 -16.89
N CYS A 84 14.00 6.62 -16.14
CA CYS A 84 14.07 6.03 -14.81
C CYS A 84 14.42 4.54 -14.84
N ARG A 85 13.90 3.77 -15.81
CA ARG A 85 14.28 2.37 -16.01
C ARG A 85 15.74 2.23 -16.41
N GLN A 86 16.22 3.05 -17.32
CA GLN A 86 17.63 3.05 -17.72
C GLN A 86 18.54 3.41 -16.54
N ALA A 87 18.16 4.41 -15.72
CA ALA A 87 18.91 4.76 -14.52
C ALA A 87 18.97 3.62 -13.50
N LEU A 88 17.88 2.86 -13.34
CA LEU A 88 17.82 1.65 -12.50
C LEU A 88 18.75 0.57 -13.08
N THR A 89 18.62 0.23 -14.36
CA THR A 89 19.40 -0.80 -15.05
C THR A 89 20.90 -0.51 -14.98
N THR A 90 21.31 0.74 -15.19
CA THR A 90 22.71 1.17 -15.12
C THR A 90 23.29 0.92 -13.71
N ARG A 91 22.54 1.28 -12.66
CA ARG A 91 22.97 1.09 -11.26
C ARG A 91 22.97 -0.39 -10.84
N THR A 92 22.03 -1.16 -11.35
CA THR A 92 22.04 -2.61 -11.14
C THR A 92 23.25 -3.26 -11.80
N ALA A 93 23.55 -2.89 -13.04
CA ALA A 93 24.70 -3.42 -13.79
C ALA A 93 26.07 -3.03 -13.15
N SER A 94 26.14 -1.86 -12.50
CA SER A 94 27.33 -1.42 -11.76
C SER A 94 27.49 -2.10 -10.38
N GLY A 95 26.48 -2.84 -9.91
CA GLY A 95 26.47 -3.46 -8.58
C GLY A 95 26.08 -2.51 -7.44
N GLU A 96 25.66 -1.28 -7.75
CA GLU A 96 25.16 -0.32 -6.74
C GLU A 96 23.83 -0.80 -6.13
N ILE A 97 22.99 -1.43 -6.95
CA ILE A 97 21.71 -2.01 -6.53
C ILE A 97 21.86 -3.52 -6.43
N ALA A 98 21.65 -4.06 -5.23
CA ALA A 98 21.65 -5.48 -5.00
C ALA A 98 20.45 -6.17 -5.69
N ALA A 99 20.58 -7.42 -6.05
CA ALA A 99 19.44 -8.21 -6.50
C ALA A 99 18.43 -8.39 -5.36
N ASN A 100 17.16 -8.59 -5.72
CA ASN A 100 16.17 -9.04 -4.74
C ASN A 100 16.51 -10.43 -4.22
N ASP A 101 16.14 -10.71 -2.99
CA ASP A 101 16.21 -12.08 -2.46
C ASP A 101 15.20 -12.97 -3.19
N LYS A 102 15.56 -14.24 -3.37
CA LYS A 102 14.68 -15.24 -4.01
C LYS A 102 13.33 -15.40 -3.30
N CYS A 103 13.29 -15.21 -1.99
CA CYS A 103 12.10 -15.25 -1.17
C CYS A 103 11.81 -13.86 -0.63
N MET A 104 10.67 -13.28 -1.00
CA MET A 104 10.26 -11.94 -0.60
C MET A 104 8.96 -11.96 0.20
N THR A 105 8.87 -11.13 1.22
CA THR A 105 7.59 -10.76 1.85
C THR A 105 7.18 -9.38 1.37
N LEU A 106 6.08 -9.28 0.62
CA LEU A 106 5.57 -8.03 0.09
C LEU A 106 4.46 -7.49 1.00
N LEU A 107 4.67 -6.26 1.49
CA LEU A 107 3.77 -5.57 2.41
C LEU A 107 2.88 -4.61 1.60
N VAL A 108 1.55 -4.76 1.71
CA VAL A 108 0.56 -4.00 0.94
C VAL A 108 -0.35 -3.23 1.87
N HIS A 109 -0.27 -1.90 1.82
CA HIS A 109 -1.02 -1.01 2.71
C HIS A 109 -2.50 -0.91 2.32
N GLY A 110 -3.31 -0.33 3.22
CA GLY A 110 -4.73 -0.06 3.02
C GLY A 110 -5.02 1.33 2.45
N LEU A 111 -6.28 1.72 2.55
CA LEU A 111 -6.78 3.03 2.12
C LEU A 111 -6.00 4.16 2.81
N ALA A 112 -5.61 5.19 2.07
CA ALA A 112 -4.81 6.32 2.51
C ALA A 112 -3.44 5.95 3.13
N GLY A 113 -3.04 4.67 3.07
CA GLY A 113 -1.75 4.18 3.54
C GLY A 113 -0.61 4.46 2.54
N PHE A 114 0.61 4.20 2.98
CA PHE A 114 1.83 4.18 2.18
C PHE A 114 2.91 3.40 2.94
N GLY A 115 4.13 3.28 2.44
CA GLY A 115 5.20 2.47 3.05
C GLY A 115 5.41 2.72 4.56
N TRP A 116 5.07 3.90 5.06
CA TRP A 116 5.12 4.24 6.48
C TRP A 116 4.16 3.40 7.35
N THR A 117 3.10 2.83 6.78
CA THR A 117 2.23 1.87 7.47
C THR A 117 3.01 0.71 8.06
N PHE A 118 4.09 0.30 7.41
CA PHE A 118 4.94 -0.82 7.83
C PHE A 118 6.33 -0.41 8.35
N ARG A 119 6.45 0.85 8.83
CA ARG A 119 7.74 1.42 9.30
C ARG A 119 8.42 0.61 10.41
N ASP A 120 7.63 -0.08 11.24
CA ASP A 120 8.13 -0.91 12.34
C ASP A 120 8.23 -2.38 11.92
N MET A 121 7.26 -2.88 11.16
CA MET A 121 7.21 -4.27 10.69
C MET A 121 8.32 -4.61 9.71
N LYS A 122 8.53 -3.79 8.66
CA LYS A 122 9.55 -4.06 7.63
C LYS A 122 10.96 -4.25 8.23
N PRO A 123 11.49 -3.32 9.03
CA PRO A 123 12.82 -3.51 9.64
C PRO A 123 12.87 -4.67 10.63
N ALA A 124 11.78 -4.95 11.36
CA ALA A 124 11.72 -6.09 12.27
C ALA A 124 11.77 -7.44 11.53
N LEU A 125 11.10 -7.55 10.37
CA LEU A 125 11.17 -8.74 9.50
C LEU A 125 12.57 -8.90 8.91
N ASN A 126 13.15 -7.84 8.34
CA ASN A 126 14.48 -7.86 7.75
C ASN A 126 15.55 -8.24 8.79
N LYS A 127 15.49 -7.67 10.00
CA LYS A 127 16.37 -8.05 11.13
C LYS A 127 16.23 -9.53 11.51
N ALA A 128 15.06 -10.11 11.31
CA ALA A 128 14.79 -11.52 11.60
C ALA A 128 15.17 -12.45 10.43
N GLY A 129 15.77 -11.95 9.34
CA GLY A 129 16.16 -12.70 8.16
C GLY A 129 15.01 -13.01 7.19
N VAL A 130 13.92 -12.26 7.28
CA VAL A 130 12.79 -12.31 6.33
C VAL A 130 12.88 -11.09 5.46
N TYR A 131 13.34 -11.24 4.21
CA TYR A 131 13.45 -10.12 3.29
C TYR A 131 12.05 -9.55 2.99
N ALA A 132 11.82 -8.32 3.44
CA ALA A 132 10.54 -7.65 3.32
C ALA A 132 10.66 -6.32 2.57
N GLU A 133 9.77 -6.11 1.62
CA GLU A 133 9.58 -4.85 0.90
C GLU A 133 8.11 -4.42 0.97
N HIS A 134 7.85 -3.13 0.83
CA HIS A 134 6.50 -2.62 0.70
C HIS A 134 6.23 -2.17 -0.74
N TRP A 135 4.99 -2.31 -1.17
CA TRP A 135 4.50 -1.78 -2.42
C TRP A 135 3.58 -0.59 -2.16
N ASN A 136 3.85 0.55 -2.80
CA ASN A 136 3.02 1.74 -2.70
C ASN A 136 2.12 1.87 -3.93
N TYR A 137 0.87 2.25 -3.66
CA TYR A 137 -0.11 2.60 -4.68
C TYR A 137 -0.99 3.74 -4.18
N ALA A 138 -1.61 4.47 -5.08
CA ALA A 138 -2.43 5.64 -4.75
C ALA A 138 -3.83 5.22 -4.29
N SER A 139 -3.92 4.56 -3.16
CA SER A 139 -5.09 3.83 -2.66
C SER A 139 -6.36 4.67 -2.43
N THR A 140 -6.27 6.00 -2.45
CA THR A 140 -7.43 6.92 -2.38
C THR A 140 -7.91 7.39 -3.74
N ARG A 141 -7.31 6.90 -4.83
CA ARG A 141 -7.60 7.32 -6.21
C ARG A 141 -7.79 6.09 -7.08
N GLY A 142 -8.81 6.14 -7.93
CA GLY A 142 -9.13 5.03 -8.82
C GLY A 142 -9.82 3.84 -8.15
N SER A 143 -10.15 2.86 -8.96
CA SER A 143 -10.86 1.63 -8.56
C SER A 143 -9.89 0.56 -8.06
N LEU A 144 -10.42 -0.40 -7.30
CA LEU A 144 -9.64 -1.58 -6.89
C LEU A 144 -9.15 -2.39 -8.11
N ALA A 145 -9.92 -2.43 -9.19
CA ALA A 145 -9.52 -3.10 -10.44
C ALA A 145 -8.27 -2.47 -11.07
N GLU A 146 -8.16 -1.13 -11.07
CA GLU A 146 -6.97 -0.41 -11.53
C GLU A 146 -5.77 -0.68 -10.63
N HIS A 147 -5.98 -0.77 -9.31
CA HIS A 147 -4.92 -1.12 -8.36
C HIS A 147 -4.45 -2.57 -8.55
N VAL A 148 -5.38 -3.51 -8.80
CA VAL A 148 -5.05 -4.90 -9.14
C VAL A 148 -4.24 -4.98 -10.43
N ALA A 149 -4.61 -4.22 -11.46
CA ALA A 149 -3.84 -4.14 -12.71
C ALA A 149 -2.43 -3.57 -12.48
N SER A 150 -2.31 -2.51 -11.67
CA SER A 150 -1.03 -1.93 -11.29
C SER A 150 -0.16 -2.90 -10.47
N PHE A 151 -0.78 -3.64 -9.55
CA PHE A 151 -0.10 -4.70 -8.80
C PHE A 151 0.43 -5.80 -9.73
N HIS A 152 -0.37 -6.28 -10.66
CA HIS A 152 0.08 -7.29 -11.63
C HIS A 152 1.21 -6.76 -12.53
N ALA A 153 1.15 -5.51 -12.97
CA ALA A 153 2.22 -4.90 -13.75
C ALA A 153 3.55 -4.85 -12.97
N MET A 154 3.50 -4.45 -11.70
CA MET A 154 4.66 -4.47 -10.81
C MET A 154 5.20 -5.90 -10.58
N MET A 155 4.33 -6.88 -10.31
CA MET A 155 4.73 -8.28 -10.14
C MET A 155 5.32 -8.88 -11.42
N ASN A 156 4.83 -8.49 -12.59
CA ASN A 156 5.42 -8.90 -13.88
C ASN A 156 6.83 -8.32 -14.10
N ALA A 157 7.09 -7.11 -13.58
CA ALA A 157 8.39 -6.45 -13.62
C ALA A 157 9.35 -6.86 -12.49
N LEU A 158 8.88 -7.66 -11.52
CA LEU A 158 9.68 -8.08 -10.37
C LEU A 158 10.67 -9.17 -10.81
N GLU A 159 11.97 -8.90 -10.66
CA GLU A 159 13.05 -9.79 -11.03
C GLU A 159 13.75 -10.39 -9.81
N GLY A 160 14.36 -11.56 -9.98
CA GLY A 160 15.17 -12.24 -8.95
C GLY A 160 14.38 -12.96 -7.87
N VAL A 161 13.05 -12.76 -7.79
CA VAL A 161 12.16 -13.39 -6.81
C VAL A 161 11.58 -14.70 -7.39
N GLU A 162 11.70 -15.77 -6.64
CA GLU A 162 11.15 -17.11 -6.97
C GLU A 162 9.91 -17.43 -6.12
N GLU A 163 9.85 -16.90 -4.89
CA GLU A 163 8.74 -17.11 -3.96
C GLU A 163 8.32 -15.78 -3.30
N VAL A 164 7.03 -15.57 -3.14
CA VAL A 164 6.49 -14.40 -2.45
C VAL A 164 5.49 -14.82 -1.38
N SER A 165 5.57 -14.14 -0.23
CA SER A 165 4.53 -14.12 0.78
C SER A 165 3.95 -12.71 0.84
N PHE A 166 2.68 -12.58 1.17
CA PHE A 166 2.02 -11.29 1.27
C PHE A 166 1.59 -10.97 2.69
N VAL A 167 1.74 -9.71 3.08
CA VAL A 167 1.13 -9.15 4.29
C VAL A 167 0.34 -7.93 3.87
N ALA A 168 -0.94 -7.94 4.12
CA ALA A 168 -1.84 -6.87 3.73
C ALA A 168 -2.49 -6.22 4.95
N HIS A 169 -2.68 -4.92 4.89
CA HIS A 169 -3.45 -4.17 5.85
C HIS A 169 -4.74 -3.63 5.20
N SER A 170 -5.88 -3.81 5.88
CA SER A 170 -7.15 -3.18 5.49
C SER A 170 -7.53 -3.45 4.02
N LEU A 171 -7.82 -2.42 3.22
CA LEU A 171 -8.13 -2.51 1.78
C LEU A 171 -7.10 -3.34 0.99
N GLY A 172 -5.83 -3.32 1.39
CA GLY A 172 -4.79 -4.11 0.74
C GLY A 172 -5.07 -5.61 0.74
N GLY A 173 -5.82 -6.11 1.73
CA GLY A 173 -6.25 -7.51 1.77
C GLY A 173 -7.29 -7.84 0.68
N LEU A 174 -8.27 -6.97 0.45
CA LEU A 174 -9.25 -7.13 -0.63
C LEU A 174 -8.56 -7.06 -1.99
N LEU A 175 -7.62 -6.13 -2.16
CA LEU A 175 -6.79 -6.01 -3.36
C LEU A 175 -6.05 -7.32 -3.66
N LEU A 176 -5.36 -7.87 -2.67
CA LEU A 176 -4.60 -9.12 -2.87
C LEU A 176 -5.52 -10.33 -3.08
N ARG A 177 -6.66 -10.41 -2.40
CA ARG A 177 -7.65 -11.46 -2.68
C ARG A 177 -8.07 -11.44 -4.15
N GLN A 178 -8.41 -10.26 -4.68
CA GLN A 178 -8.81 -10.12 -6.07
C GLN A 178 -7.65 -10.41 -7.03
N ALA A 179 -6.45 -9.91 -6.75
CA ALA A 179 -5.28 -10.16 -7.57
C ALA A 179 -4.90 -11.65 -7.60
N LEU A 180 -4.99 -12.35 -6.47
CA LEU A 180 -4.66 -13.78 -6.37
C LEU A 180 -5.72 -14.71 -6.98
N ALA A 181 -6.93 -14.20 -7.23
CA ALA A 181 -7.96 -14.96 -7.94
C ALA A 181 -7.61 -15.18 -9.42
N ASP A 182 -6.83 -14.30 -10.03
CA ASP A 182 -6.34 -14.44 -11.40
C ASP A 182 -5.05 -15.27 -11.45
N ALA A 183 -5.21 -16.59 -11.62
CA ALA A 183 -4.09 -17.51 -11.77
C ALA A 183 -3.39 -17.41 -13.13
N GLY A 184 -4.01 -16.76 -14.13
CA GLY A 184 -3.50 -16.63 -15.50
C GLY A 184 -2.44 -15.53 -15.67
N GLN A 185 -2.12 -14.78 -14.63
CA GLN A 185 -1.12 -13.71 -14.69
C GLN A 185 0.30 -14.25 -14.96
N PRO A 186 1.08 -13.65 -15.90
CA PRO A 186 2.38 -14.16 -16.30
C PRO A 186 3.38 -14.34 -15.14
N TRP A 187 3.36 -13.46 -14.14
CA TRP A 187 4.24 -13.57 -12.98
C TRP A 187 3.99 -14.86 -12.17
N ARG A 188 2.75 -15.40 -12.18
CA ARG A 188 2.40 -16.65 -11.47
C ARG A 188 3.13 -17.87 -11.99
N ALA A 189 3.59 -17.85 -13.24
CA ALA A 189 4.40 -18.92 -13.81
C ALA A 189 5.85 -18.91 -13.31
N ARG A 190 6.32 -17.78 -12.74
CA ARG A 190 7.70 -17.58 -12.29
C ARG A 190 7.82 -17.52 -10.77
N ILE A 191 6.79 -17.01 -10.09
CA ILE A 191 6.84 -16.70 -8.67
C ILE A 191 5.78 -17.52 -7.95
N GLY A 192 6.22 -18.42 -7.08
CA GLY A 192 5.34 -19.19 -6.20
C GLY A 192 4.77 -18.30 -5.08
N VAL A 193 3.48 -18.44 -4.76
CA VAL A 193 2.86 -17.74 -3.63
C VAL A 193 2.77 -18.68 -2.44
N ARG A 194 3.44 -18.32 -1.34
CA ARG A 194 3.49 -19.13 -0.12
C ARG A 194 2.29 -18.91 0.79
N GLY A 195 1.78 -17.68 0.84
CA GLY A 195 0.61 -17.36 1.67
C GLY A 195 0.35 -15.86 1.80
N LEU A 196 -0.75 -15.54 2.48
CA LEU A 196 -1.27 -14.19 2.68
C LEU A 196 -1.69 -13.98 4.14
N VAL A 197 -1.08 -13.02 4.83
CA VAL A 197 -1.56 -12.52 6.13
C VAL A 197 -2.37 -11.26 5.90
N MET A 198 -3.61 -11.24 6.38
CA MET A 198 -4.52 -10.09 6.29
C MET A 198 -4.74 -9.50 7.68
N ILE A 199 -4.41 -8.23 7.87
CA ILE A 199 -4.47 -7.51 9.13
C ILE A 199 -5.57 -6.45 9.03
N GLY A 200 -6.62 -6.56 9.85
CA GLY A 200 -7.74 -5.61 9.84
C GLY A 200 -8.45 -5.48 8.49
N THR A 201 -8.40 -6.52 7.65
CA THR A 201 -9.06 -6.50 6.35
C THR A 201 -10.56 -6.72 6.51
N PRO A 202 -11.43 -5.81 6.03
CA PRO A 202 -12.89 -6.00 6.06
C PRO A 202 -13.30 -6.98 4.95
N ASN A 203 -13.05 -8.27 5.19
CA ASN A 203 -13.28 -9.32 4.20
C ASN A 203 -14.75 -9.53 3.85
N GLN A 204 -15.66 -9.06 4.69
CA GLN A 204 -17.11 -9.04 4.44
C GLN A 204 -17.65 -7.63 4.16
N GLY A 205 -16.74 -6.65 3.98
CA GLY A 205 -17.05 -5.23 3.92
C GLY A 205 -17.02 -4.59 5.31
N ALA A 206 -16.97 -3.26 5.33
CA ALA A 206 -16.96 -2.46 6.55
C ALA A 206 -18.30 -1.79 6.77
N ALA A 207 -18.91 -1.96 7.93
CA ALA A 207 -20.18 -1.32 8.31
C ALA A 207 -20.13 0.21 8.18
N LEU A 208 -18.97 0.82 8.43
CA LEU A 208 -18.76 2.25 8.19
C LEU A 208 -18.87 2.61 6.71
N ALA A 209 -18.32 1.80 5.81
CA ALA A 209 -18.42 2.05 4.37
C ALA A 209 -19.89 1.91 3.91
N ASP A 210 -20.60 0.87 4.34
CA ASP A 210 -22.02 0.68 4.03
C ASP A 210 -22.88 1.85 4.53
N ARG A 211 -22.56 2.36 5.72
CA ARG A 211 -23.29 3.49 6.32
C ARG A 211 -23.09 4.79 5.53
N PHE A 212 -21.87 5.05 5.04
CA PHE A 212 -21.51 6.33 4.45
C PHE A 212 -21.42 6.35 2.93
N GLN A 213 -21.62 5.21 2.24
CA GLN A 213 -21.49 5.11 0.78
C GLN A 213 -22.38 6.08 -0.01
N GLY A 214 -23.52 6.52 0.57
CA GLY A 214 -24.43 7.50 -0.02
C GLY A 214 -24.07 8.97 0.23
N GLU A 215 -23.10 9.24 1.11
CA GLU A 215 -22.76 10.59 1.52
C GLU A 215 -21.81 11.26 0.51
N ALA A 216 -22.12 12.50 0.12
CA ALA A 216 -21.36 13.24 -0.89
C ALA A 216 -19.87 13.42 -0.52
N TRP A 217 -19.57 13.68 0.75
CA TRP A 217 -18.20 13.81 1.23
C TRP A 217 -17.41 12.51 1.13
N PHE A 218 -18.07 11.37 1.36
CA PHE A 218 -17.46 10.05 1.24
C PHE A 218 -17.15 9.75 -0.22
N GLN A 219 -18.09 10.01 -1.12
CA GLN A 219 -17.90 9.81 -2.57
C GLN A 219 -16.82 10.73 -3.14
N LEU A 220 -16.83 12.03 -2.79
CA LEU A 220 -15.85 13.00 -3.29
C LEU A 220 -14.46 12.81 -2.67
N GLY A 221 -14.38 12.36 -1.41
CA GLY A 221 -13.12 12.21 -0.68
C GLY A 221 -12.37 10.92 -0.99
N LEU A 222 -13.11 9.83 -1.20
CA LEU A 222 -12.53 8.49 -1.37
C LEU A 222 -12.76 7.89 -2.76
N ASP A 223 -13.50 8.60 -3.62
CA ASP A 223 -13.80 8.15 -4.99
C ASP A 223 -14.35 6.71 -4.99
N GLU A 224 -13.99 5.90 -5.98
CA GLU A 224 -14.35 4.48 -6.03
C GLU A 224 -13.69 3.65 -4.92
N ALA A 225 -12.57 4.10 -4.36
CA ALA A 225 -11.86 3.40 -3.30
C ALA A 225 -12.71 3.15 -2.05
N GLY A 226 -13.60 4.10 -1.69
CA GLY A 226 -14.55 3.93 -0.59
C GLY A 226 -15.61 2.88 -0.87
N GLN A 227 -16.10 2.79 -2.11
CA GLN A 227 -17.10 1.82 -2.53
C GLN A 227 -16.56 0.39 -2.48
N ASN A 228 -15.27 0.20 -2.69
CA ASN A 228 -14.60 -1.09 -2.62
C ASN A 228 -14.54 -1.68 -1.21
N LEU A 229 -14.88 -0.90 -0.19
CA LEU A 229 -14.97 -1.36 1.21
C LEU A 229 -16.39 -1.75 1.64
N THR A 230 -17.40 -1.60 0.77
CA THR A 230 -18.78 -1.98 1.10
C THR A 230 -18.97 -3.49 1.15
N SER A 231 -19.98 -3.95 1.89
CA SER A 231 -20.33 -5.38 1.99
C SER A 231 -20.73 -5.96 0.62
N GLY A 232 -21.44 -5.17 -0.19
CA GLY A 232 -21.82 -5.55 -1.54
C GLY A 232 -20.61 -5.83 -2.44
N TYR A 233 -19.58 -5.01 -2.35
CA TYR A 233 -18.35 -5.22 -3.10
C TYR A 233 -17.51 -6.39 -2.54
N ALA A 234 -17.28 -6.43 -1.22
CA ALA A 234 -16.48 -7.46 -0.58
C ALA A 234 -17.00 -8.88 -0.84
N ALA A 235 -18.33 -9.04 -0.96
CA ALA A 235 -18.97 -10.31 -1.32
C ALA A 235 -18.60 -10.80 -2.73
N THR A 236 -18.19 -9.90 -3.65
CA THR A 236 -17.77 -10.27 -5.01
C THR A 236 -16.31 -10.73 -5.07
N VAL A 237 -15.50 -10.42 -4.03
CA VAL A 237 -14.07 -10.73 -4.00
C VAL A 237 -13.85 -12.18 -3.57
N PRO A 238 -13.26 -13.04 -4.41
CA PRO A 238 -13.07 -14.45 -4.08
C PRO A 238 -12.22 -14.68 -2.83
N ALA A 239 -12.42 -15.80 -2.14
CA ALA A 239 -11.50 -16.25 -1.10
C ALA A 239 -10.13 -16.58 -1.73
N PRO A 240 -9.01 -16.39 -0.99
CA PRO A 240 -7.69 -16.72 -1.52
C PRO A 240 -7.57 -18.21 -1.85
N SER A 241 -6.92 -18.53 -2.96
CA SER A 241 -6.57 -19.90 -3.35
C SER A 241 -5.26 -20.39 -2.72
N VAL A 242 -4.64 -19.57 -1.85
CA VAL A 242 -3.39 -19.84 -1.15
C VAL A 242 -3.64 -19.89 0.36
N PRO A 243 -2.74 -20.48 1.16
CA PRO A 243 -2.84 -20.41 2.62
C PRO A 243 -2.98 -18.96 3.12
N TYR A 244 -3.87 -18.71 4.06
CA TYR A 244 -4.06 -17.37 4.59
C TYR A 244 -4.28 -17.37 6.11
N TRP A 245 -3.96 -16.24 6.74
CA TRP A 245 -4.12 -15.98 8.16
C TRP A 245 -4.82 -14.64 8.34
N LEU A 246 -5.73 -14.58 9.30
CA LEU A 246 -6.56 -13.41 9.58
C LEU A 246 -6.20 -12.85 10.95
N VAL A 247 -5.82 -11.57 10.98
CA VAL A 247 -5.54 -10.83 12.20
C VAL A 247 -6.57 -9.72 12.34
N ALA A 248 -7.34 -9.75 13.42
CA ALA A 248 -8.33 -8.72 13.77
C ALA A 248 -7.81 -7.85 14.91
N GLY A 249 -7.99 -6.54 14.79
CA GLY A 249 -7.79 -5.60 15.88
C GLY A 249 -9.04 -5.50 16.76
N ARG A 250 -8.82 -5.20 18.04
CA ARG A 250 -9.90 -4.92 18.99
C ARG A 250 -9.47 -3.82 19.95
N LEU A 251 -10.28 -2.79 20.11
CA LEU A 251 -10.07 -1.76 21.11
C LEU A 251 -10.25 -2.35 22.53
N THR A 252 -9.46 -1.88 23.49
CA THR A 252 -9.51 -2.33 24.89
C THR A 252 -10.58 -1.63 25.72
N GLY A 253 -11.40 -0.77 25.15
CA GLY A 253 -12.47 -0.03 25.79
C GLY A 253 -13.76 -0.09 24.99
N GLU A 254 -14.56 0.97 25.09
CA GLU A 254 -15.70 1.13 24.21
C GLU A 254 -15.23 1.26 22.77
N GLY A 255 -15.76 0.42 21.89
CA GLY A 255 -15.48 0.45 20.46
C GLY A 255 -16.13 1.64 19.78
N ASN A 256 -16.06 1.68 18.47
CA ASN A 256 -16.74 2.70 17.67
C ASN A 256 -18.26 2.45 17.72
N PRO A 257 -19.08 3.40 18.26
CA PRO A 257 -20.52 3.21 18.42
C PRO A 257 -21.28 3.02 17.10
N LEU A 258 -20.64 3.26 15.97
CA LEU A 258 -21.21 3.04 14.63
C LEU A 258 -20.91 1.65 14.06
N ILE A 259 -20.10 0.85 14.77
CA ILE A 259 -19.70 -0.50 14.36
C ILE A 259 -20.32 -1.52 15.29
N PRO A 260 -21.06 -2.52 14.78
CA PRO A 260 -21.63 -3.57 15.64
C PRO A 260 -20.56 -4.50 16.21
N GLY A 261 -20.57 -4.71 17.53
CA GLY A 261 -19.69 -5.66 18.20
C GLY A 261 -18.31 -5.13 18.54
N GLU A 262 -17.36 -6.04 18.73
CA GLU A 262 -15.95 -5.68 18.97
C GLU A 262 -15.31 -5.19 17.68
N ASP A 263 -14.51 -4.12 17.74
CA ASP A 263 -13.90 -3.47 16.61
C ASP A 263 -12.53 -2.85 16.93
N ASP A 264 -11.79 -2.47 15.89
CA ASP A 264 -10.50 -1.78 15.99
C ASP A 264 -10.63 -0.26 15.78
N GLY A 265 -11.85 0.26 15.79
CA GLY A 265 -12.21 1.65 15.49
C GLY A 265 -12.67 1.88 14.06
N MET A 266 -12.40 0.97 13.12
CA MET A 266 -12.75 1.07 11.70
C MET A 266 -13.42 -0.19 11.15
N VAL A 267 -13.02 -1.37 11.62
CA VAL A 267 -13.46 -2.68 11.13
C VAL A 267 -13.87 -3.54 12.33
N ALA A 268 -15.05 -4.16 12.27
CA ALA A 268 -15.47 -5.10 13.28
C ALA A 268 -14.65 -6.40 13.21
N VAL A 269 -14.42 -7.05 14.36
CA VAL A 269 -13.76 -8.35 14.43
C VAL A 269 -14.48 -9.39 13.56
N SER A 270 -15.82 -9.35 13.51
CA SER A 270 -16.64 -10.23 12.67
C SER A 270 -16.43 -10.02 11.17
N GLU A 271 -16.13 -8.79 10.74
CA GLU A 271 -15.94 -8.43 9.33
C GLU A 271 -14.60 -8.94 8.76
N VAL A 272 -13.64 -9.30 9.64
CA VAL A 272 -12.34 -9.82 9.21
C VAL A 272 -12.41 -11.25 8.68
N ARG A 273 -13.40 -12.05 9.06
CA ARG A 273 -13.56 -13.42 8.54
C ARG A 273 -13.91 -13.44 7.06
N ILE A 274 -13.40 -14.43 6.34
CA ILE A 274 -13.84 -14.74 4.96
C ILE A 274 -14.96 -15.78 5.02
N LYS A 275 -14.75 -16.84 5.83
CA LYS A 275 -15.71 -17.91 6.09
C LYS A 275 -16.10 -17.93 7.57
N PRO A 276 -17.29 -18.42 7.93
CA PRO A 276 -17.74 -18.44 9.32
C PRO A 276 -16.82 -19.19 10.29
N ASP A 277 -16.16 -20.23 9.80
CA ASP A 277 -15.27 -21.13 10.56
C ASP A 277 -13.78 -20.72 10.48
N ASP A 278 -13.44 -19.61 9.84
CA ASP A 278 -12.06 -19.12 9.82
C ASP A 278 -11.57 -18.81 11.24
N GLU A 279 -10.35 -19.22 11.55
CA GLU A 279 -9.67 -18.83 12.77
C GLU A 279 -9.20 -17.38 12.70
N LEU A 280 -9.47 -16.61 13.76
CA LEU A 280 -8.98 -15.24 13.91
C LEU A 280 -7.90 -15.17 14.99
N ILE A 281 -6.83 -14.47 14.67
CA ILE A 281 -5.86 -13.99 15.65
C ILE A 281 -6.32 -12.60 16.09
N ILE A 282 -6.84 -12.47 17.32
CA ILE A 282 -7.37 -11.19 17.81
C ILE A 282 -6.29 -10.51 18.66
N ILE A 283 -5.96 -9.27 18.30
CA ILE A 283 -4.94 -8.46 18.97
C ILE A 283 -5.59 -7.17 19.48
N ASN A 284 -5.27 -6.79 20.71
CA ASN A 284 -5.73 -5.53 21.26
C ASN A 284 -4.98 -4.37 20.60
N GLY A 285 -5.67 -3.55 19.80
CA GLY A 285 -5.07 -2.45 19.07
C GLY A 285 -6.07 -1.75 18.16
N ASN A 286 -5.76 -0.50 17.80
CA ASN A 286 -6.57 0.25 16.85
C ASN A 286 -6.12 -0.01 15.41
N HIS A 287 -7.01 0.23 14.46
CA HIS A 287 -6.83 -0.04 13.04
C HIS A 287 -5.53 0.53 12.44
N ALA A 288 -5.19 1.77 12.77
CA ALA A 288 -4.04 2.44 12.16
C ALA A 288 -2.69 1.97 12.74
N ALA A 289 -2.66 1.57 14.01
CA ALA A 289 -1.43 1.21 14.71
C ALA A 289 -1.16 -0.30 14.76
N ILE A 290 -2.13 -1.14 14.42
CA ILE A 290 -2.05 -2.60 14.56
C ILE A 290 -0.87 -3.22 13.79
N THR A 291 -0.46 -2.63 12.67
CA THR A 291 0.70 -3.10 11.88
C THR A 291 2.04 -2.89 12.58
N ALA A 292 2.09 -1.99 13.58
CA ALA A 292 3.27 -1.72 14.40
C ALA A 292 3.28 -2.53 15.70
N ASP A 293 2.21 -3.26 16.02
CA ASP A 293 2.10 -4.06 17.23
C ASP A 293 3.07 -5.24 17.21
N GLU A 294 3.82 -5.41 18.30
CA GLU A 294 4.84 -6.46 18.41
C GLU A 294 4.26 -7.88 18.30
N GLN A 295 3.04 -8.11 18.77
CA GLN A 295 2.37 -9.41 18.67
C GLN A 295 2.00 -9.71 17.23
N VAL A 296 1.50 -8.70 16.48
CA VAL A 296 1.23 -8.82 15.04
C VAL A 296 2.50 -9.11 14.26
N ILE A 297 3.58 -8.35 14.54
CA ILE A 297 4.89 -8.58 13.91
C ILE A 297 5.41 -10.00 14.22
N ALA A 298 5.23 -10.48 15.46
CA ALA A 298 5.62 -11.83 15.85
C ALA A 298 4.80 -12.91 15.12
N VAL A 299 3.49 -12.71 14.95
CA VAL A 299 2.62 -13.58 14.14
C VAL A 299 3.10 -13.64 12.70
N VAL A 300 3.28 -12.49 12.06
CA VAL A 300 3.78 -12.40 10.67
C VAL A 300 5.13 -13.12 10.54
N ARG A 301 6.06 -12.82 11.43
CA ARG A 301 7.39 -13.47 11.44
C ARG A 301 7.31 -14.98 11.57
N LYS A 302 6.43 -15.49 12.44
CA LYS A 302 6.23 -16.95 12.63
C LYS A 302 5.70 -17.58 11.35
N VAL A 303 4.66 -17.00 10.75
CA VAL A 303 4.02 -17.51 9.53
C VAL A 303 4.99 -17.48 8.35
N MET A 304 5.78 -16.40 8.19
CA MET A 304 6.71 -16.24 7.06
C MET A 304 7.96 -17.12 7.19
N LYS A 305 8.33 -17.56 8.39
CA LYS A 305 9.49 -18.46 8.62
C LYS A 305 9.17 -19.95 8.50
N VAL A 306 7.91 -20.34 8.51
CA VAL A 306 7.54 -21.75 8.31
C VAL A 306 7.87 -22.12 6.87
N ARG A 307 8.93 -22.89 6.71
CA ARG A 307 9.41 -23.45 5.44
C ARG A 307 8.62 -24.70 5.08
#